data_9afba4cd1e6d68031580c45a3cc379c2
#
_entry.id   9afba4cd1e6d68031580c45a3cc379c2
#
_cell.length_a   1.000
_cell.length_b   1.000
_cell.length_c   1.000
_cell.angle_alpha   90.00
_cell.angle_beta   90.00
_cell.angle_gamma   90.00
#
_symmetry.space_group_name_H-M   'P 1'
#
loop_
_entity.id
_entity.type
_entity.pdbx_description
1 polymer ?
#
loop_
_entity_poly.entity_id
_entity_poly.type
_entity_poly.pdbx_seq_one_letter_code
_entity_poly.pdbx_strand_id
1 'polypeptide(L)'
;PRGAGFVPMHFELGEAFQFDWSCEYLVIGGLRRRLDVAHIKLAASRAFLLVAYFIQTHEMLFDAHARGFAVFGGVAKRGIYDNMRTAVDKVGQGKDRIVNARFEAMTGHYLFEHEFCNRAAGWEKGIVEKNVQDRRRGVLREAAERHWTSLAELNDWLQIACKTAWSELAHPQWPELTIADVWQDEAARLM
;
A
#
# COMPACT_ATOMS: atom_id res chain seq x y z
N PRO A 1 -24.90 17.48 -21.20
CA PRO A 1 -23.61 17.10 -20.64
C PRO A 1 -23.65 15.60 -20.35
N ARG A 2 -22.89 14.81 -21.13
CA ARG A 2 -22.79 13.36 -20.94
C ARG A 2 -21.89 13.16 -19.72
N GLY A 3 -22.42 12.58 -18.64
CA GLY A 3 -21.63 12.10 -17.53
C GLY A 3 -20.62 11.08 -18.04
N ALA A 4 -19.33 11.33 -17.86
CA ALA A 4 -18.32 10.31 -18.10
C ALA A 4 -18.61 9.17 -17.14
N GLY A 5 -19.04 8.03 -17.69
CA GLY A 5 -19.29 6.82 -16.93
C GLY A 5 -17.97 6.37 -16.30
N PHE A 6 -17.92 6.31 -14.99
CA PHE A 6 -16.82 5.72 -14.26
C PHE A 6 -16.77 4.22 -14.56
N VAL A 7 -15.69 3.75 -15.17
CA VAL A 7 -15.43 2.31 -15.34
C VAL A 7 -14.53 1.88 -14.18
N PRO A 8 -14.99 1.06 -13.23
CA PRO A 8 -14.13 0.53 -12.17
C PRO A 8 -12.98 -0.25 -12.80
N MET A 9 -11.74 0.06 -12.40
CA MET A 9 -10.59 -0.76 -12.82
C MET A 9 -10.71 -2.14 -12.17
N HIS A 10 -10.78 -3.14 -12.98
CA HIS A 10 -10.78 -4.54 -12.57
C HIS A 10 -9.34 -5.06 -12.64
N PHE A 11 -8.87 -5.66 -11.55
CA PHE A 11 -7.57 -6.31 -11.47
C PHE A 11 -7.77 -7.81 -11.31
N GLU A 12 -6.99 -8.59 -12.08
CA GLU A 12 -6.91 -10.03 -11.89
C GLU A 12 -6.15 -10.37 -10.59
N LEU A 13 -6.43 -11.54 -10.01
CA LEU A 13 -5.73 -12.02 -8.82
C LEU A 13 -4.22 -12.16 -9.10
N GLY A 14 -3.40 -11.55 -8.26
CA GLY A 14 -1.95 -11.54 -8.40
C GLY A 14 -1.41 -10.58 -9.48
N GLU A 15 -2.27 -9.75 -10.08
CA GLU A 15 -1.85 -8.82 -11.14
C GLU A 15 -1.03 -7.67 -10.60
N ALA A 16 -1.51 -6.97 -9.57
CA ALA A 16 -0.86 -5.73 -9.14
C ALA A 16 -0.96 -5.49 -7.62
N PHE A 17 -0.02 -4.72 -7.12
CA PHE A 17 -0.13 -4.04 -5.83
C PHE A 17 0.05 -2.53 -6.00
N GLN A 18 -0.43 -1.75 -5.05
CA GLN A 18 -0.25 -0.30 -4.98
C GLN A 18 0.61 0.04 -3.78
N PHE A 19 1.48 1.04 -3.94
CA PHE A 19 2.34 1.56 -2.88
C PHE A 19 2.19 3.08 -2.76
N ASP A 20 2.09 3.58 -1.52
CA ASP A 20 2.02 5.01 -1.22
C ASP A 20 2.61 5.29 0.16
N TRP A 21 2.95 6.57 0.42
CA TRP A 21 3.39 7.05 1.72
C TRP A 21 2.38 8.03 2.31
N SER A 22 2.18 7.98 3.64
CA SER A 22 1.51 9.03 4.39
C SER A 22 2.39 9.53 5.54
N CYS A 23 2.05 10.70 6.06
CA CYS A 23 2.72 11.28 7.23
C CYS A 23 1.75 11.29 8.40
N GLU A 24 2.18 10.69 9.51
CA GLU A 24 1.39 10.56 10.73
C GLU A 24 2.16 11.08 11.95
N TYR A 25 1.44 11.42 13.02
CA TYR A 25 2.02 11.87 14.27
C TYR A 25 1.55 11.00 15.43
N LEU A 26 2.46 10.21 16.00
CA LEU A 26 2.18 9.30 17.10
C LEU A 26 3.14 9.53 18.27
N VAL A 27 2.79 8.99 19.45
CA VAL A 27 3.66 9.03 20.63
C VAL A 27 4.46 7.73 20.69
N ILE A 28 5.79 7.85 20.55
CA ILE A 28 6.74 6.73 20.61
C ILE A 28 7.76 7.04 21.71
N GLY A 29 7.89 6.14 22.69
CA GLY A 29 8.81 6.33 23.81
C GLY A 29 8.51 7.60 24.63
N GLY A 30 7.24 7.95 24.77
CA GLY A 30 6.79 9.15 25.48
C GLY A 30 6.92 10.48 24.71
N LEU A 31 7.42 10.45 23.46
CA LEU A 31 7.60 11.64 22.64
C LEU A 31 6.71 11.61 21.41
N ARG A 32 6.08 12.76 21.10
CA ARG A 32 5.34 12.91 19.84
C ARG A 32 6.31 12.93 18.66
N ARG A 33 6.19 11.95 17.78
CA ARG A 33 7.06 11.76 16.61
C ARG A 33 6.27 11.92 15.33
N ARG A 34 6.88 12.55 14.33
CA ARG A 34 6.46 12.45 12.96
C ARG A 34 6.94 11.10 12.41
N LEU A 35 6.04 10.35 11.81
CA LEU A 35 6.31 9.06 11.17
C LEU A 35 5.90 9.12 9.71
N ASP A 36 6.70 8.48 8.86
CA ASP A 36 6.31 8.19 7.49
C ASP A 36 5.78 6.75 7.46
N VAL A 37 4.54 6.58 7.02
CA VAL A 37 3.87 5.28 6.98
C VAL A 37 3.76 4.80 5.55
N ALA A 38 4.36 3.64 5.27
CA ALA A 38 4.21 2.95 4.01
C ALA A 38 2.87 2.23 3.95
N HIS A 39 2.14 2.42 2.88
CA HIS A 39 0.90 1.74 2.54
C HIS A 39 1.15 0.81 1.37
N ILE A 40 1.03 -0.48 1.57
CA ILE A 40 1.09 -1.51 0.52
C ILE A 40 -0.27 -2.19 0.44
N LYS A 41 -0.82 -2.37 -0.76
CA LYS A 41 -2.15 -2.95 -0.96
C LYS A 41 -2.19 -3.79 -2.22
N LEU A 42 -2.62 -5.04 -2.13
CA LEU A 42 -2.97 -5.85 -3.30
C LEU A 42 -4.18 -5.24 -4.03
N ALA A 43 -4.09 -5.18 -5.35
CA ALA A 43 -5.10 -4.46 -6.14
C ALA A 43 -6.39 -5.27 -6.32
N ALA A 44 -6.32 -6.60 -6.37
CA ALA A 44 -7.51 -7.45 -6.52
C ALA A 44 -8.21 -7.68 -5.17
N SER A 45 -7.57 -8.34 -4.20
CA SER A 45 -8.18 -8.65 -2.89
C SER A 45 -8.41 -7.44 -1.99
N ARG A 46 -7.69 -6.34 -2.22
CA ARG A 46 -7.67 -5.17 -1.32
C ARG A 46 -6.97 -5.42 0.02
N ALA A 47 -6.31 -6.56 0.20
CA ALA A 47 -5.48 -6.80 1.37
C ALA A 47 -4.38 -5.75 1.47
N PHE A 48 -4.18 -5.16 2.64
CA PHE A 48 -3.25 -4.05 2.84
C PHE A 48 -2.38 -4.24 4.08
N LEU A 49 -1.22 -3.61 4.07
CA LEU A 49 -0.30 -3.51 5.20
C LEU A 49 0.12 -2.06 5.38
N LEU A 50 0.24 -1.65 6.64
CA LEU A 50 0.80 -0.39 7.07
C LEU A 50 2.10 -0.65 7.82
N VAL A 51 3.17 0.06 7.46
CA VAL A 51 4.47 -0.03 8.15
C VAL A 51 4.98 1.37 8.43
N ALA A 52 5.29 1.67 9.70
CA ALA A 52 5.73 2.98 10.14
C ALA A 52 7.25 3.07 10.21
N TYR A 53 7.80 4.23 9.83
CA TYR A 53 9.23 4.56 9.87
C TYR A 53 9.43 5.98 10.37
N PHE A 54 10.62 6.29 10.91
CA PHE A 54 10.96 7.66 11.29
C PHE A 54 11.32 8.55 10.09
N ILE A 55 11.76 7.97 8.99
CA ILE A 55 12.17 8.66 7.76
C ILE A 55 11.83 7.84 6.53
N GLN A 56 11.77 8.50 5.36
CA GLN A 56 11.70 7.85 4.05
C GLN A 56 13.09 7.75 3.43
N THR A 57 13.62 6.54 3.32
CA THR A 57 14.84 6.23 2.56
C THR A 57 14.60 5.05 1.63
N HIS A 58 15.57 4.75 0.78
CA HIS A 58 15.50 3.54 -0.07
C HIS A 58 15.43 2.27 0.78
N GLU A 59 16.19 2.22 1.88
CA GLU A 59 16.21 1.09 2.81
C GLU A 59 14.83 0.86 3.43
N MET A 60 14.13 1.94 3.82
CA MET A 60 12.77 1.87 4.38
C MET A 60 11.76 1.45 3.32
N LEU A 61 11.92 1.94 2.09
CA LEU A 61 11.11 1.49 0.95
C LEU A 61 11.26 -0.01 0.72
N PHE A 62 12.49 -0.52 0.71
CA PHE A 62 12.80 -1.94 0.48
C PHE A 62 12.29 -2.81 1.64
N ASP A 63 12.47 -2.39 2.89
CA ASP A 63 11.94 -3.07 4.06
C ASP A 63 10.40 -3.15 4.02
N ALA A 64 9.73 -2.06 3.64
CA ALA A 64 8.27 -2.04 3.50
C ALA A 64 7.78 -3.04 2.45
N HIS A 65 8.47 -3.16 1.31
CA HIS A 65 8.14 -4.15 0.28
C HIS A 65 8.39 -5.57 0.79
N ALA A 66 9.55 -5.83 1.39
CA ALA A 66 9.87 -7.15 1.95
C ALA A 66 8.82 -7.60 2.97
N ARG A 67 8.41 -6.72 3.89
CA ARG A 67 7.34 -6.99 4.88
C ARG A 67 5.99 -7.22 4.20
N GLY A 68 5.63 -6.39 3.23
CA GLY A 68 4.39 -6.52 2.49
C GLY A 68 4.31 -7.88 1.78
N PHE A 69 5.34 -8.23 1.04
CA PHE A 69 5.40 -9.49 0.30
C PHE A 69 5.38 -10.71 1.24
N ALA A 70 6.07 -10.65 2.37
CA ALA A 70 6.02 -11.70 3.39
C ALA A 70 4.61 -11.85 3.99
N VAL A 71 3.92 -10.76 4.28
CA VAL A 71 2.56 -10.75 4.85
C VAL A 71 1.53 -11.23 3.84
N PHE A 72 1.67 -10.87 2.57
CA PHE A 72 0.76 -11.31 1.50
C PHE A 72 1.02 -12.74 1.03
N GLY A 73 2.21 -13.28 1.30
CA GLY A 73 2.60 -14.63 0.89
C GLY A 73 3.20 -14.71 -0.50
N GLY A 74 3.65 -13.57 -1.08
CA GLY A 74 4.28 -13.50 -2.39
C GLY A 74 4.24 -12.10 -3.00
N VAL A 75 4.59 -12.01 -4.28
CA VAL A 75 4.75 -10.77 -5.04
C VAL A 75 3.78 -10.74 -6.22
N ALA A 76 2.98 -9.70 -6.36
CA ALA A 76 2.17 -9.49 -7.56
C ALA A 76 3.07 -9.07 -8.74
N LYS A 77 2.61 -9.32 -9.96
CA LYS A 77 3.38 -9.11 -11.19
C LYS A 77 3.79 -7.66 -11.42
N ARG A 78 3.00 -6.69 -10.90
CA ARG A 78 3.18 -5.27 -11.16
C ARG A 78 2.98 -4.43 -9.89
N GLY A 79 3.90 -3.48 -9.64
CA GLY A 79 3.78 -2.47 -8.60
C GLY A 79 3.35 -1.12 -9.18
N ILE A 80 2.28 -0.54 -8.63
CA ILE A 80 1.74 0.76 -9.02
C ILE A 80 2.13 1.79 -7.96
N TYR A 81 2.83 2.85 -8.38
CA TYR A 81 3.39 3.87 -7.51
C TYR A 81 2.89 5.26 -7.88
N ASP A 82 2.67 6.11 -6.87
CA ASP A 82 2.61 7.54 -7.10
C ASP A 82 4.05 8.08 -7.29
N ASN A 83 4.20 9.36 -7.69
CA ASN A 83 5.50 10.00 -7.92
C ASN A 83 6.31 10.12 -6.62
N MET A 84 7.04 9.06 -6.25
CA MET A 84 7.86 9.00 -5.04
C MET A 84 9.29 9.43 -5.32
N ARG A 85 9.86 10.31 -4.47
CA ARG A 85 11.27 10.72 -4.56
C ARG A 85 12.26 9.55 -4.41
N THR A 86 11.87 8.50 -3.69
CA THR A 86 12.68 7.29 -3.49
C THR A 86 12.67 6.33 -4.68
N ALA A 87 11.74 6.53 -5.62
CA ALA A 87 11.65 5.69 -6.83
C ALA A 87 12.08 6.43 -8.09
N VAL A 88 11.98 7.77 -8.11
CA VAL A 88 12.22 8.61 -9.31
C VAL A 88 13.20 9.73 -9.00
N ASP A 89 14.32 9.76 -9.69
CA ASP A 89 15.34 10.81 -9.55
C ASP A 89 14.93 12.12 -10.25
N LYS A 90 14.24 12.02 -11.39
CA LYS A 90 13.71 13.18 -12.14
C LYS A 90 12.35 12.87 -12.74
N VAL A 91 11.45 13.84 -12.66
CA VAL A 91 10.17 13.84 -13.37
C VAL A 91 10.32 14.76 -14.58
N GLY A 92 10.37 14.19 -15.79
CA GLY A 92 10.34 14.94 -17.04
C GLY A 92 8.92 15.38 -17.45
N GLN A 93 8.77 15.91 -18.66
CA GLN A 93 7.47 16.19 -19.24
C GLN A 93 6.82 14.88 -19.74
N GLY A 94 5.56 14.64 -19.36
CA GLY A 94 4.82 13.44 -19.74
C GLY A 94 5.20 12.19 -18.92
N LYS A 95 5.45 11.06 -19.61
CA LYS A 95 5.81 9.77 -19.00
C LYS A 95 7.32 9.59 -18.78
N ASP A 96 8.15 10.54 -19.23
CA ASP A 96 9.61 10.44 -19.13
C ASP A 96 10.05 10.66 -17.69
N ARG A 97 10.57 9.60 -17.06
CA ARG A 97 11.09 9.59 -15.70
C ARG A 97 12.42 8.86 -15.68
N ILE A 98 13.39 9.40 -14.97
CA ILE A 98 14.60 8.68 -14.64
C ILE A 98 14.34 7.92 -13.35
N VAL A 99 14.18 6.61 -13.46
CA VAL A 99 13.98 5.72 -12.32
C VAL A 99 15.29 5.54 -11.58
N ASN A 100 15.25 5.53 -10.26
CA ASN A 100 16.42 5.34 -9.44
C ASN A 100 16.98 3.92 -9.60
N ALA A 101 18.29 3.78 -9.82
CA ALA A 101 18.94 2.49 -10.06
C ALA A 101 18.77 1.50 -8.89
N ARG A 102 18.71 1.97 -7.63
CA ARG A 102 18.47 1.11 -6.46
C ARG A 102 17.03 0.58 -6.45
N PHE A 103 16.08 1.42 -6.88
CA PHE A 103 14.69 1.00 -7.05
C PHE A 103 14.56 -0.06 -8.16
N GLU A 104 15.21 0.14 -9.29
CA GLU A 104 15.26 -0.87 -10.37
C GLU A 104 15.90 -2.18 -9.92
N ALA A 105 16.96 -2.12 -9.12
CA ALA A 105 17.57 -3.32 -8.55
C ALA A 105 16.61 -4.09 -7.64
N MET A 106 15.78 -3.39 -6.85
CA MET A 106 14.73 -4.01 -6.02
C MET A 106 13.65 -4.67 -6.89
N THR A 107 13.13 -3.97 -7.91
CA THR A 107 12.10 -4.54 -8.81
C THR A 107 12.63 -5.76 -9.55
N GLY A 108 13.90 -5.74 -9.98
CA GLY A 108 14.57 -6.88 -10.60
C GLY A 108 14.79 -8.05 -9.64
N HIS A 109 15.10 -7.78 -8.36
CA HIS A 109 15.23 -8.81 -7.33
C HIS A 109 13.93 -9.57 -7.07
N TYR A 110 12.82 -8.86 -6.98
CA TYR A 110 11.50 -9.43 -6.73
C TYR A 110 10.74 -9.81 -8.01
N LEU A 111 11.31 -9.56 -9.19
CA LEU A 111 10.78 -9.92 -10.51
C LEU A 111 9.42 -9.32 -10.83
N PHE A 112 9.11 -8.12 -10.33
CA PHE A 112 7.87 -7.41 -10.68
C PHE A 112 8.15 -6.20 -11.57
N GLU A 113 7.18 -5.85 -12.41
CA GLU A 113 7.21 -4.62 -13.20
C GLU A 113 6.75 -3.42 -12.36
N HIS A 114 7.27 -2.22 -12.63
CA HIS A 114 6.82 -1.00 -11.96
C HIS A 114 6.09 -0.07 -12.92
N GLU A 115 5.04 0.56 -12.42
CA GLU A 115 4.24 1.56 -13.11
C GLU A 115 4.05 2.79 -12.23
N PHE A 116 4.28 3.98 -12.79
CA PHE A 116 4.05 5.24 -12.09
C PHE A 116 2.77 5.90 -12.59
N CYS A 117 1.86 6.24 -11.66
CA CYS A 117 0.64 6.96 -11.97
C CYS A 117 0.95 8.37 -12.52
N ASN A 118 0.17 8.82 -13.50
CA ASN A 118 0.20 10.20 -13.97
C ASN A 118 -0.47 11.11 -12.92
N ARG A 119 0.09 12.32 -12.69
CA ARG A 119 -0.48 13.34 -11.78
C ARG A 119 -1.93 13.73 -12.10
N ALA A 120 -2.41 13.46 -13.30
CA ALA A 120 -3.77 13.78 -13.76
C ALA A 120 -4.80 12.67 -13.51
N ALA A 121 -4.39 11.48 -13.05
CA ALA A 121 -5.26 10.31 -12.91
C ALA A 121 -5.97 10.22 -11.54
N GLY A 122 -6.29 11.34 -10.90
CA GLY A 122 -7.07 11.37 -9.64
C GLY A 122 -8.46 10.73 -9.74
N TRP A 123 -8.97 10.48 -10.95
CA TRP A 123 -10.23 9.79 -11.24
C TRP A 123 -10.11 8.26 -11.18
N GLU A 124 -8.91 7.70 -11.21
CA GLU A 124 -8.66 6.26 -11.03
C GLU A 124 -8.85 5.79 -9.58
N LYS A 125 -8.94 6.73 -8.62
CA LYS A 125 -9.24 6.48 -7.21
C LYS A 125 -10.75 6.51 -6.96
N GLY A 126 -11.52 5.65 -7.63
CA GLY A 126 -12.97 5.67 -7.56
C GLY A 126 -13.58 5.30 -6.21
N ILE A 127 -14.87 5.60 -6.08
CA ILE A 127 -15.76 5.46 -4.91
C ILE A 127 -15.70 4.06 -4.25
N VAL A 128 -15.34 3.02 -5.01
CA VAL A 128 -15.23 1.61 -4.56
C VAL A 128 -14.13 1.40 -3.51
N GLU A 129 -13.14 2.31 -3.42
CA GLU A 129 -12.05 2.20 -2.45
C GLU A 129 -12.33 2.89 -1.10
N LYS A 130 -13.43 3.61 -0.99
CA LYS A 130 -13.70 4.45 0.20
C LYS A 130 -13.69 3.63 1.49
N ASN A 131 -14.36 2.49 1.53
CA ASN A 131 -14.46 1.67 2.74
C ASN A 131 -13.09 1.14 3.19
N VAL A 132 -12.26 0.67 2.26
CA VAL A 132 -10.90 0.20 2.57
C VAL A 132 -10.01 1.36 3.01
N GLN A 133 -10.14 2.51 2.36
CA GLN A 133 -9.40 3.71 2.72
C GLN A 133 -9.83 4.26 4.09
N ASP A 134 -11.13 4.25 4.39
CA ASP A 134 -11.66 4.68 5.68
C ASP A 134 -11.19 3.75 6.80
N ARG A 135 -11.13 2.42 6.56
CA ARG A 135 -10.61 1.47 7.55
C ARG A 135 -9.11 1.62 7.79
N ARG A 136 -8.31 1.85 6.74
CA ARG A 136 -6.88 2.17 6.90
C ARG A 136 -6.68 3.42 7.76
N ARG A 137 -7.47 4.46 7.52
CA ARG A 137 -7.48 5.67 8.36
C ARG A 137 -7.95 5.37 9.79
N GLY A 138 -8.90 4.45 9.96
CA GLY A 138 -9.35 3.95 11.27
C GLY A 138 -8.22 3.30 12.05
N VAL A 139 -7.47 2.40 11.43
CA VAL A 139 -6.29 1.75 12.04
C VAL A 139 -5.26 2.79 12.49
N LEU A 140 -4.94 3.77 11.64
CA LEU A 140 -3.99 4.84 11.99
C LEU A 140 -4.52 5.73 13.12
N ARG A 141 -5.83 6.00 13.18
CA ARG A 141 -6.46 6.75 14.27
C ARG A 141 -6.38 5.98 15.58
N GLU A 142 -6.69 4.69 15.58
CA GLU A 142 -6.53 3.82 16.75
C GLU A 142 -5.07 3.79 17.23
N ALA A 143 -4.12 3.74 16.31
CA ALA A 143 -2.69 3.82 16.63
C ALA A 143 -2.32 5.16 17.30
N ALA A 144 -2.92 6.27 16.85
CA ALA A 144 -2.65 7.61 17.39
C ALA A 144 -3.24 7.83 18.80
N GLU A 145 -4.25 7.06 19.18
CA GLU A 145 -4.85 7.09 20.54
C GLU A 145 -4.05 6.30 21.57
N ARG A 146 -3.02 5.56 21.14
CA ARG A 146 -2.19 4.70 22.00
C ARG A 146 -0.80 5.32 22.21
N HIS A 147 -0.11 4.83 23.24
CA HIS A 147 1.29 5.13 23.50
C HIS A 147 2.13 3.90 23.22
N TRP A 148 3.16 4.06 22.41
CA TRP A 148 4.04 2.99 21.97
C TRP A 148 5.41 3.13 22.65
N THR A 149 5.97 2.04 23.15
CA THR A 149 7.32 2.04 23.73
C THR A 149 8.39 2.11 22.65
N SER A 150 8.10 1.52 21.48
CA SER A 150 9.03 1.47 20.35
C SER A 150 8.29 1.45 19.00
N LEU A 151 9.04 1.75 17.92
CA LEU A 151 8.55 1.62 16.56
C LEU A 151 8.26 0.15 16.19
N ALA A 152 9.02 -0.80 16.74
CA ALA A 152 8.81 -2.23 16.53
C ALA A 152 7.45 -2.66 17.08
N GLU A 153 7.13 -2.29 18.32
CA GLU A 153 5.82 -2.58 18.94
C GLU A 153 4.66 -2.01 18.11
N LEU A 154 4.79 -0.77 17.63
CA LEU A 154 3.80 -0.18 16.74
C LEU A 154 3.62 -1.00 15.46
N ASN A 155 4.72 -1.40 14.81
CA ASN A 155 4.66 -2.16 13.56
C ASN A 155 4.09 -3.57 13.74
N ASP A 156 4.38 -4.23 14.85
CA ASP A 156 3.78 -5.53 15.18
C ASP A 156 2.26 -5.39 15.36
N TRP A 157 1.84 -4.35 16.07
CA TRP A 157 0.41 -4.07 16.22
C TRP A 157 -0.25 -3.70 14.90
N LEU A 158 0.37 -2.83 14.07
CA LEU A 158 -0.15 -2.45 12.76
C LEU A 158 -0.39 -3.67 11.86
N GLN A 159 0.54 -4.62 11.86
CA GLN A 159 0.38 -5.86 11.09
C GLN A 159 -0.84 -6.67 11.56
N ILE A 160 -1.03 -6.81 12.86
CA ILE A 160 -2.20 -7.52 13.43
C ILE A 160 -3.49 -6.77 13.10
N ALA A 161 -3.51 -5.45 13.31
CA ALA A 161 -4.68 -4.62 13.04
C ALA A 161 -5.10 -4.64 11.56
N CYS A 162 -4.12 -4.62 10.62
CA CYS A 162 -4.40 -4.76 9.20
C CYS A 162 -5.03 -6.11 8.87
N LYS A 163 -4.46 -7.22 9.37
CA LYS A 163 -5.01 -8.57 9.13
C LYS A 163 -6.40 -8.74 9.76
N THR A 164 -6.63 -8.20 10.93
CA THR A 164 -7.97 -8.18 11.56
C THR A 164 -8.96 -7.43 10.67
N ALA A 165 -8.57 -6.27 10.14
CA ALA A 165 -9.41 -5.51 9.23
C ALA A 165 -9.76 -6.29 7.95
N TRP A 166 -8.85 -7.14 7.42
CA TRP A 166 -9.18 -7.98 6.24
C TRP A 166 -10.31 -8.96 6.52
N SER A 167 -10.39 -9.49 7.74
CA SER A 167 -11.43 -10.45 8.14
C SER A 167 -12.77 -9.79 8.45
N GLU A 168 -12.76 -8.49 8.78
CA GLU A 168 -13.95 -7.71 9.11
C GLU A 168 -14.59 -7.00 7.92
N LEU A 169 -13.80 -6.66 6.91
CA LEU A 169 -14.26 -5.89 5.77
C LEU A 169 -14.82 -6.78 4.65
N ALA A 170 -16.05 -6.47 4.24
CA ALA A 170 -16.59 -7.02 3.00
C ALA A 170 -15.78 -6.52 1.80
N HIS A 171 -15.54 -7.41 0.83
CA HIS A 171 -14.86 -7.05 -0.40
C HIS A 171 -15.74 -6.13 -1.26
N PRO A 172 -15.20 -5.02 -1.82
CA PRO A 172 -16.01 -4.04 -2.54
C PRO A 172 -16.74 -4.58 -3.77
N GLN A 173 -16.18 -5.58 -4.45
CA GLN A 173 -16.75 -6.17 -5.67
C GLN A 173 -17.54 -7.46 -5.39
N TRP A 174 -17.23 -8.16 -4.29
CA TRP A 174 -17.89 -9.40 -3.85
C TRP A 174 -18.32 -9.23 -2.38
N PRO A 175 -19.44 -8.54 -2.11
CA PRO A 175 -19.85 -8.17 -0.74
C PRO A 175 -20.15 -9.37 0.17
N GLU A 176 -20.35 -10.55 -0.41
CA GLU A 176 -20.51 -11.82 0.30
C GLU A 176 -19.22 -12.42 0.82
N LEU A 177 -18.07 -11.92 0.34
CA LEU A 177 -16.74 -12.34 0.75
C LEU A 177 -16.05 -11.24 1.56
N THR A 178 -15.18 -11.62 2.47
CA THR A 178 -14.27 -10.68 3.13
C THR A 178 -13.03 -10.43 2.26
N ILE A 179 -12.29 -9.37 2.59
CA ILE A 179 -10.97 -9.14 1.99
C ILE A 179 -10.05 -10.36 2.25
N ALA A 180 -10.13 -10.96 3.44
CA ALA A 180 -9.33 -12.14 3.79
C ALA A 180 -9.68 -13.36 2.92
N ASP A 181 -10.96 -13.57 2.60
CA ASP A 181 -11.39 -14.67 1.73
C ASP A 181 -10.79 -14.52 0.34
N VAL A 182 -10.91 -13.33 -0.26
CA VAL A 182 -10.36 -13.05 -1.60
C VAL A 182 -8.83 -13.07 -1.59
N TRP A 183 -8.19 -12.63 -0.49
CA TRP A 183 -6.74 -12.71 -0.35
C TRP A 183 -6.22 -14.17 -0.35
N GLN A 184 -6.93 -15.11 0.24
CA GLN A 184 -6.53 -16.53 0.21
C GLN A 184 -6.42 -17.04 -1.23
N ASP A 185 -7.37 -16.68 -2.09
CA ASP A 185 -7.36 -17.04 -3.51
C ASP A 185 -6.25 -16.28 -4.27
N GLU A 186 -6.01 -15.01 -3.94
CA GLU A 186 -4.97 -14.20 -4.55
C GLU A 186 -3.56 -14.67 -4.15
N ALA A 187 -3.35 -15.06 -2.90
CA ALA A 187 -2.05 -15.54 -2.41
C ALA A 187 -1.53 -16.74 -3.21
N ALA A 188 -2.43 -17.62 -3.67
CA ALA A 188 -2.09 -18.75 -4.55
C ALA A 188 -1.64 -18.34 -5.97
N ARG A 189 -1.81 -17.06 -6.35
CA ARG A 189 -1.45 -16.50 -7.67
C ARG A 189 -0.24 -15.57 -7.63
N LEU A 190 0.25 -15.24 -6.43
CA LEU A 190 1.47 -14.47 -6.25
C LEU A 190 2.71 -15.32 -6.60
N MET A 191 3.78 -14.62 -7.03
CA MET A 191 5.09 -15.25 -7.32
C MET A 191 5.88 -15.52 -6.05
#